data_9d972dadb53beb922104f0a102da0c45
#
_entry.id   9d972dadb53beb922104f0a102da0c45
#
_cell.length_a   1.000
_cell.length_b   1.000
_cell.length_c   1.000
_cell.angle_alpha   90.00
_cell.angle_beta   90.00
_cell.angle_gamma   90.00
#
_symmetry.space_group_name_H-M   'P 1'
#
loop_
_entity.id
_entity.type
_entity.pdbx_description
1 polymer ?
#
loop_
_entity_poly.entity_id
_entity_poly.type
_entity_poly.pdbx_seq_one_letter_code
_entity_poly.pdbx_strand_id
1 'polypeptide(L)'
;MTQAYDHLSEWFEYLNDDCDYPAWSQYFLSGLAALGAGRKGLEVGCGSGAFCRALAKAGYEMTGVDLSAPMLDKAARLAREEGVRVRFFQADAAVLPMREQFDFLLAPNDCYNYIMPEKLPAAFRKAAARLKKGGIFWADVSSAYKLRGKVANNMFADDRDEVTYLAFSRLFPDRVE
;
A
#
# COMPACT_ATOMS: atom_id res chain seq x y z
N MET A 1 -1.21 -14.06 -6.49
CA MET A 1 -1.20 -12.59 -6.61
C MET A 1 0.20 -11.97 -6.46
N THR A 2 1.12 -12.48 -5.65
CA THR A 2 2.50 -11.97 -5.54
C THR A 2 3.25 -11.93 -6.86
N GLN A 3 3.16 -12.96 -7.69
CA GLN A 3 3.91 -13.02 -8.96
C GLN A 3 3.59 -11.88 -9.95
N ALA A 4 2.36 -11.39 -10.00
CA ALA A 4 2.00 -10.30 -10.92
C ALA A 4 2.73 -8.99 -10.54
N TYR A 5 2.79 -8.65 -9.25
CA TYR A 5 3.51 -7.46 -8.78
C TYR A 5 5.03 -7.61 -8.86
N ASP A 6 5.56 -8.84 -8.76
CA ASP A 6 6.99 -9.09 -8.92
C ASP A 6 7.45 -8.75 -10.35
N HIS A 7 6.67 -9.11 -11.37
CA HIS A 7 6.95 -8.76 -12.76
C HIS A 7 6.69 -7.28 -13.08
N LEU A 8 5.74 -6.65 -12.38
CA LEU A 8 5.39 -5.25 -12.58
C LEU A 8 6.29 -4.29 -11.79
N SER A 9 7.14 -4.78 -10.88
CA SER A 9 7.87 -3.94 -9.93
C SER A 9 8.67 -2.82 -10.59
N GLU A 10 9.36 -3.08 -11.70
CA GLU A 10 10.13 -2.05 -12.42
C GLU A 10 9.22 -1.00 -13.08
N TRP A 11 8.06 -1.42 -13.58
CA TRP A 11 7.14 -0.58 -14.35
C TRP A 11 6.02 0.03 -13.48
N PHE A 12 5.91 -0.37 -12.21
CA PHE A 12 4.76 -0.05 -11.36
C PHE A 12 4.49 1.46 -11.25
N GLU A 13 5.51 2.28 -10.97
CA GLU A 13 5.32 3.73 -10.87
C GLU A 13 5.05 4.37 -12.24
N TYR A 14 5.63 3.82 -13.32
CA TYR A 14 5.41 4.29 -14.68
C TYR A 14 3.98 4.00 -15.16
N LEU A 15 3.42 2.82 -14.83
CA LEU A 15 2.05 2.43 -15.17
C LEU A 15 1.00 3.05 -14.24
N ASN A 16 1.38 3.57 -13.08
CA ASN A 16 0.50 4.24 -12.11
C ASN A 16 0.81 5.75 -12.01
N ASP A 17 1.14 6.38 -13.12
CA ASP A 17 1.42 7.82 -13.16
C ASP A 17 0.16 8.69 -13.01
N ASP A 18 -1.04 8.10 -13.14
CA ASP A 18 -2.34 8.70 -12.81
C ASP A 18 -2.58 8.80 -11.30
N CYS A 19 -1.79 8.09 -10.48
CA CYS A 19 -1.82 8.23 -9.03
C CYS A 19 -1.06 9.49 -8.61
N ASP A 20 -1.78 10.52 -8.21
CA ASP A 20 -1.17 11.75 -7.68
C ASP A 20 -0.58 11.51 -6.28
N TYR A 21 0.58 10.80 -6.23
CA TYR A 21 1.30 10.53 -4.99
C TYR A 21 1.62 11.78 -4.16
N PRO A 22 2.00 12.94 -4.75
CA PRO A 22 2.16 14.19 -4.02
C PRO A 22 0.88 14.65 -3.30
N ALA A 23 -0.26 14.70 -3.99
CA ALA A 23 -1.52 15.10 -3.39
C ALA A 23 -1.98 14.14 -2.30
N TRP A 24 -1.87 12.83 -2.53
CA TRP A 24 -2.17 11.81 -1.51
C TRP A 24 -1.25 11.92 -0.30
N SER A 25 0.05 12.13 -0.50
CA SER A 25 1.00 12.33 0.60
C SER A 25 0.65 13.54 1.43
N GLN A 26 0.29 14.67 0.77
CA GLN A 26 -0.14 15.89 1.46
C GLN A 26 -1.45 15.68 2.24
N TYR A 27 -2.38 14.89 1.70
CA TYR A 27 -3.62 14.51 2.39
C TYR A 27 -3.33 13.73 3.68
N PHE A 28 -2.45 12.71 3.62
CA PHE A 28 -2.05 11.96 4.82
C PHE A 28 -1.32 12.86 5.83
N LEU A 29 -0.38 13.68 5.40
CA LEU A 29 0.36 14.60 6.28
C LEU A 29 -0.58 15.56 7.01
N SER A 30 -1.51 16.16 6.28
CA SER A 30 -2.48 17.11 6.85
C SER A 30 -3.42 16.42 7.85
N GLY A 31 -3.91 15.24 7.51
CA GLY A 31 -4.80 14.47 8.37
C GLY A 31 -4.10 13.94 9.62
N LEU A 32 -2.89 13.40 9.50
CA LEU A 32 -2.09 12.94 10.64
C LEU A 32 -1.79 14.10 11.60
N ALA A 33 -1.47 15.28 11.07
CA ALA A 33 -1.26 16.49 11.88
C ALA A 33 -2.55 16.93 12.58
N ALA A 34 -3.68 16.98 11.86
CA ALA A 34 -4.98 17.36 12.41
C ALA A 34 -5.47 16.41 13.52
N LEU A 35 -5.15 15.12 13.39
CA LEU A 35 -5.48 14.09 14.38
C LEU A 35 -4.47 14.01 15.54
N GLY A 36 -3.41 14.82 15.52
CA GLY A 36 -2.36 14.78 16.53
C GLY A 36 -1.57 13.48 16.58
N ALA A 37 -1.40 12.83 15.43
CA ALA A 37 -0.67 11.57 15.34
C ALA A 37 0.78 11.72 15.81
N GLY A 38 1.31 10.71 16.49
CA GLY A 38 2.74 10.60 16.78
C GLY A 38 3.57 10.39 15.51
N ARG A 39 4.87 10.26 15.65
CA ARG A 39 5.81 10.27 14.51
C ARG A 39 6.14 8.91 13.92
N LYS A 40 5.73 7.82 14.56
CA LYS A 40 6.12 6.46 14.17
C LYS A 40 4.99 5.79 13.38
N GLY A 41 5.22 5.57 12.08
CA GLY A 41 4.25 5.01 11.15
C GLY A 41 4.60 3.64 10.59
N LEU A 42 3.57 2.85 10.34
CA LEU A 42 3.63 1.62 9.56
C LEU A 42 2.75 1.77 8.32
N GLU A 43 3.32 1.48 7.15
CA GLU A 43 2.55 1.36 5.90
C GLU A 43 2.46 -0.10 5.49
N VAL A 44 1.24 -0.60 5.28
CA VAL A 44 0.94 -1.97 4.86
C VAL A 44 0.59 -1.96 3.37
N GLY A 45 1.24 -2.84 2.60
CA GLY A 45 1.17 -2.83 1.13
C GLY A 45 1.91 -1.63 0.55
N CYS A 46 3.13 -1.36 1.05
CA CYS A 46 3.85 -0.14 0.69
C CYS A 46 4.38 -0.11 -0.75
N GLY A 47 4.39 -1.25 -1.46
CA GLY A 47 4.92 -1.35 -2.80
C GLY A 47 6.34 -0.78 -2.92
N SER A 48 6.55 0.14 -3.87
CA SER A 48 7.80 0.87 -4.06
C SER A 48 8.10 1.93 -2.98
N GLY A 49 7.22 2.08 -1.97
CA GLY A 49 7.43 2.92 -0.80
C GLY A 49 7.21 4.42 -1.02
N ALA A 50 6.41 4.82 -1.99
CA ALA A 50 6.20 6.23 -2.32
C ALA A 50 5.70 7.06 -1.13
N PHE A 51 4.66 6.60 -0.43
CA PHE A 51 4.15 7.30 0.76
C PHE A 51 5.11 7.20 1.95
N CYS A 52 5.75 6.03 2.16
CA CYS A 52 6.81 5.89 3.17
C CYS A 52 7.90 6.95 2.98
N ARG A 53 8.40 7.14 1.75
CA ARG A 53 9.44 8.11 1.44
C ARG A 53 8.96 9.55 1.66
N ALA A 54 7.74 9.87 1.20
CA ALA A 54 7.16 11.20 1.36
C ALA A 54 6.96 11.57 2.84
N LEU A 55 6.43 10.66 3.66
CA LEU A 55 6.26 10.88 5.08
C LEU A 55 7.60 10.95 5.82
N ALA A 56 8.59 10.13 5.41
CA ALA A 56 9.94 10.20 5.98
C ALA A 56 10.62 11.55 5.70
N LYS A 57 10.44 12.14 4.49
CA LYS A 57 10.88 13.51 4.19
C LYS A 57 10.24 14.56 5.10
N ALA A 58 9.00 14.34 5.51
CA ALA A 58 8.29 15.20 6.46
C ALA A 58 8.63 14.93 7.93
N GLY A 59 9.62 14.06 8.21
CA GLY A 59 10.14 13.79 9.55
C GLY A 59 9.40 12.71 10.33
N TYR A 60 8.63 11.85 9.66
CA TYR A 60 8.07 10.65 10.30
C TYR A 60 9.07 9.49 10.27
N GLU A 61 9.04 8.65 11.30
CA GLU A 61 9.79 7.40 11.36
C GLU A 61 8.96 6.29 10.70
N MET A 62 9.24 6.01 9.43
CA MET A 62 8.41 5.11 8.64
C MET A 62 8.97 3.68 8.59
N THR A 63 8.05 2.73 8.65
CA THR A 63 8.28 1.32 8.33
C THR A 63 7.29 0.95 7.23
N GLY A 64 7.76 0.31 6.16
CA GLY A 64 6.93 -0.23 5.09
C GLY A 64 6.95 -1.75 5.08
N VAL A 65 5.81 -2.37 4.84
CA VAL A 65 5.71 -3.82 4.61
C VAL A 65 4.96 -4.12 3.32
N ASP A 66 5.45 -5.11 2.58
CA ASP A 66 4.82 -5.61 1.36
C ASP A 66 5.07 -7.12 1.22
N LEU A 67 4.29 -7.79 0.39
CA LEU A 67 4.49 -9.19 0.04
C LEU A 67 5.58 -9.38 -1.02
N SER A 68 5.75 -8.41 -1.91
CA SER A 68 6.67 -8.45 -3.05
C SER A 68 8.08 -8.01 -2.64
N ALA A 69 9.02 -8.94 -2.64
CA ALA A 69 10.42 -8.64 -2.40
C ALA A 69 11.00 -7.67 -3.46
N PRO A 70 10.74 -7.83 -4.79
CA PRO A 70 11.20 -6.88 -5.79
C PRO A 70 10.69 -5.45 -5.58
N MET A 71 9.44 -5.28 -5.14
CA MET A 71 8.92 -3.96 -4.77
C MET A 71 9.70 -3.35 -3.60
N LEU A 72 9.99 -4.14 -2.56
CA LEU A 72 10.74 -3.67 -1.40
C LEU A 72 12.21 -3.33 -1.75
N ASP A 73 12.83 -4.08 -2.66
CA ASP A 73 14.16 -3.77 -3.17
C ASP A 73 14.17 -2.44 -3.91
N LYS A 74 13.17 -2.19 -4.75
CA LYS A 74 12.94 -0.89 -5.40
C LYS A 74 12.71 0.21 -4.38
N ALA A 75 11.85 -0.01 -3.38
CA ALA A 75 11.58 0.95 -2.31
C ALA A 75 12.84 1.34 -1.55
N ALA A 76 13.67 0.35 -1.19
CA ALA A 76 14.93 0.58 -0.48
C ALA A 76 15.97 1.33 -1.34
N ARG A 77 16.02 1.05 -2.65
CA ARG A 77 16.86 1.79 -3.60
C ARG A 77 16.45 3.24 -3.70
N LEU A 78 15.16 3.50 -3.96
CA LEU A 78 14.62 4.84 -4.09
C LEU A 78 14.76 5.66 -2.78
N ALA A 79 14.57 5.05 -1.61
CA ALA A 79 14.78 5.72 -0.33
C ALA A 79 16.24 6.17 -0.16
N ARG A 80 17.23 5.34 -0.57
CA ARG A 80 18.65 5.70 -0.55
C ARG A 80 18.95 6.85 -1.52
N GLU A 81 18.43 6.79 -2.74
CA GLU A 81 18.61 7.85 -3.76
C GLU A 81 18.03 9.19 -3.30
N GLU A 82 16.90 9.15 -2.60
CA GLU A 82 16.24 10.34 -2.05
C GLU A 82 16.82 10.79 -0.68
N GLY A 83 17.79 10.07 -0.13
CA GLY A 83 18.44 10.41 1.13
C GLY A 83 17.55 10.28 2.37
N VAL A 84 16.49 9.47 2.32
CA VAL A 84 15.58 9.25 3.44
C VAL A 84 15.78 7.88 4.09
N ARG A 85 15.46 7.78 5.39
CA ARG A 85 15.54 6.53 6.15
C ARG A 85 14.15 5.94 6.31
N VAL A 86 13.94 4.77 5.70
CA VAL A 86 12.73 3.95 5.86
C VAL A 86 13.16 2.51 6.09
N ARG A 87 12.49 1.80 6.99
CA ARG A 87 12.69 0.36 7.17
C ARG A 87 11.67 -0.40 6.35
N PHE A 88 12.12 -1.35 5.55
CA PHE A 88 11.26 -2.19 4.73
C PHE A 88 11.38 -3.65 5.14
N PHE A 89 10.23 -4.36 5.24
CA PHE A 89 10.17 -5.77 5.58
C PHE A 89 9.16 -6.51 4.71
N GLN A 90 9.53 -7.69 4.25
CA GLN A 90 8.58 -8.56 3.58
C GLN A 90 7.64 -9.20 4.60
N ALA A 91 6.33 -8.93 4.49
CA ALA A 91 5.32 -9.47 5.38
C ALA A 91 3.92 -9.49 4.75
N ASP A 92 3.13 -10.50 5.13
CA ASP A 92 1.69 -10.57 4.86
C ASP A 92 0.95 -9.68 5.87
N ALA A 93 0.04 -8.82 5.39
CA ALA A 93 -0.81 -7.96 6.21
C ALA A 93 -1.64 -8.74 7.26
N ALA A 94 -2.00 -9.99 6.96
CA ALA A 94 -2.71 -10.87 7.89
C ALA A 94 -1.81 -11.47 8.99
N VAL A 95 -0.49 -11.33 8.87
CA VAL A 95 0.49 -11.90 9.82
C VAL A 95 1.18 -10.81 10.63
N LEU A 96 1.74 -9.78 9.99
CA LEU A 96 2.50 -8.67 10.59
C LEU A 96 3.40 -9.14 11.74
N PRO A 97 4.51 -9.84 11.45
CA PRO A 97 5.27 -10.61 12.45
C PRO A 97 6.03 -9.73 13.46
N MET A 98 6.23 -8.43 13.15
CA MET A 98 6.90 -7.50 14.07
C MET A 98 6.11 -7.35 15.38
N ARG A 99 6.80 -7.13 16.50
CA ARG A 99 6.19 -6.87 17.82
C ARG A 99 6.08 -5.38 18.14
N GLU A 100 6.73 -4.57 17.36
CA GLU A 100 6.76 -3.11 17.52
C GLU A 100 5.38 -2.50 17.37
N GLN A 101 5.11 -1.40 18.09
CA GLN A 101 3.87 -0.64 18.00
C GLN A 101 4.12 0.73 17.40
N PHE A 102 3.12 1.22 16.67
CA PHE A 102 3.16 2.43 15.87
C PHE A 102 2.11 3.43 16.35
N ASP A 103 2.36 4.71 16.11
CA ASP A 103 1.40 5.77 16.40
C ASP A 103 0.28 5.79 15.37
N PHE A 104 0.60 5.39 14.12
CA PHE A 104 -0.39 5.21 13.07
C PHE A 104 -0.01 4.06 12.12
N LEU A 105 -1.03 3.54 11.46
CA LEU A 105 -0.91 2.55 10.39
C LEU A 105 -1.67 3.06 9.18
N LEU A 106 -1.01 3.10 8.03
CA LEU A 106 -1.59 3.40 6.72
C LEU A 106 -1.69 2.13 5.88
N ALA A 107 -2.78 2.00 5.14
CA ALA A 107 -2.96 0.99 4.11
C ALA A 107 -3.64 1.64 2.88
N PRO A 108 -2.88 2.46 2.13
CA PRO A 108 -3.40 3.19 0.98
C PRO A 108 -3.56 2.31 -0.26
N ASN A 109 -4.19 2.88 -1.29
CA ASN A 109 -4.38 2.25 -2.60
C ASN A 109 -5.07 0.89 -2.50
N ASP A 110 -6.20 0.88 -1.79
CA ASP A 110 -7.08 -0.28 -1.62
C ASP A 110 -6.38 -1.61 -1.25
N CYS A 111 -5.24 -1.52 -0.58
CA CYS A 111 -4.42 -2.66 -0.16
C CYS A 111 -5.24 -3.79 0.48
N TYR A 112 -6.21 -3.47 1.33
CA TYR A 112 -7.05 -4.45 2.00
C TYR A 112 -8.05 -5.15 1.07
N ASN A 113 -8.31 -4.63 -0.12
CA ASN A 113 -9.13 -5.30 -1.13
C ASN A 113 -8.44 -6.55 -1.73
N TYR A 114 -7.10 -6.62 -1.63
CA TYR A 114 -6.32 -7.77 -2.09
C TYR A 114 -6.19 -8.90 -1.06
N ILE A 115 -6.72 -8.70 0.16
CA ILE A 115 -6.71 -9.73 1.21
C ILE A 115 -7.94 -10.62 1.03
N MET A 116 -7.72 -11.92 0.98
CA MET A 116 -8.83 -12.89 0.89
C MET A 116 -9.81 -12.71 2.05
N PRO A 117 -11.13 -12.77 1.81
CA PRO A 117 -12.16 -12.46 2.82
C PRO A 117 -11.98 -13.18 4.16
N GLU A 118 -11.59 -14.46 4.13
CA GLU A 118 -11.35 -15.27 5.32
C GLU A 118 -10.14 -14.79 6.15
N LYS A 119 -9.20 -14.06 5.55
CA LYS A 119 -8.02 -13.50 6.22
C LYS A 119 -8.25 -12.08 6.74
N LEU A 120 -9.25 -11.35 6.23
CA LEU A 120 -9.52 -9.95 6.63
C LEU A 120 -9.65 -9.76 8.14
N PRO A 121 -10.41 -10.62 8.89
CA PRO A 121 -10.50 -10.46 10.35
C PRO A 121 -9.15 -10.60 11.05
N ALA A 122 -8.25 -11.43 10.52
CA ALA A 122 -6.91 -11.58 11.05
C ALA A 122 -6.07 -10.33 10.75
N ALA A 123 -6.13 -9.80 9.51
CA ALA A 123 -5.42 -8.60 9.11
C ALA A 123 -5.79 -7.39 9.99
N PHE A 124 -7.10 -7.15 10.23
CA PHE A 124 -7.54 -6.08 11.13
C PHE A 124 -7.07 -6.28 12.58
N ARG A 125 -7.15 -7.50 13.11
CA ARG A 125 -6.63 -7.79 14.47
C ARG A 125 -5.12 -7.54 14.55
N LYS A 126 -4.36 -7.90 13.52
CA LYS A 126 -2.92 -7.67 13.48
C LYS A 126 -2.60 -6.17 13.36
N ALA A 127 -3.30 -5.44 12.52
CA ALA A 127 -3.17 -4.00 12.44
C ALA A 127 -3.44 -3.33 13.81
N ALA A 128 -4.55 -3.67 14.45
CA ALA A 128 -4.89 -3.16 15.79
C ALA A 128 -3.83 -3.50 16.84
N ALA A 129 -3.27 -4.71 16.82
CA ALA A 129 -2.21 -5.13 17.74
C ALA A 129 -0.88 -4.40 17.49
N ARG A 130 -0.67 -3.82 16.30
CA ARG A 130 0.51 -3.00 15.97
C ARG A 130 0.32 -1.53 16.28
N LEU A 131 -0.86 -1.09 16.64
CA LEU A 131 -1.13 0.28 17.05
C LEU A 131 -0.93 0.45 18.56
N LYS A 132 -0.35 1.56 18.95
CA LYS A 132 -0.37 2.02 20.34
C LYS A 132 -1.80 2.37 20.75
N LYS A 133 -2.06 2.45 22.06
CA LYS A 133 -3.37 2.94 22.57
C LYS A 133 -3.63 4.34 22.02
N GLY A 134 -4.78 4.54 21.37
CA GLY A 134 -5.13 5.80 20.71
C GLY A 134 -4.46 6.01 19.34
N GLY A 135 -3.74 5.02 18.83
CA GLY A 135 -3.14 5.07 17.49
C GLY A 135 -4.20 5.06 16.39
N ILE A 136 -3.82 5.56 15.21
CA ILE A 136 -4.70 5.76 14.05
C ILE A 136 -4.51 4.63 13.05
N PHE A 137 -5.61 3.98 12.64
CA PHE A 137 -5.66 3.13 11.45
C PHE A 137 -6.34 3.91 10.33
N TRP A 138 -5.63 4.08 9.21
CA TRP A 138 -6.13 4.80 8.04
C TRP A 138 -5.94 3.95 6.79
N ALA A 139 -7.04 3.57 6.17
CA ALA A 139 -7.06 2.78 4.94
C ALA A 139 -8.14 3.31 4.00
N ASP A 140 -7.93 3.15 2.72
CA ASP A 140 -8.98 3.26 1.72
C ASP A 140 -9.34 1.88 1.18
N VAL A 141 -10.53 1.77 0.64
CA VAL A 141 -11.04 0.54 0.03
C VAL A 141 -11.84 0.86 -1.23
N SER A 142 -11.69 0.04 -2.25
CA SER A 142 -12.56 0.09 -3.41
C SER A 142 -13.95 -0.39 -3.04
N SER A 143 -14.97 0.44 -3.32
CA SER A 143 -16.35 0.11 -3.01
C SER A 143 -16.89 -1.04 -3.88
N ALA A 144 -17.91 -1.75 -3.40
CA ALA A 144 -18.62 -2.76 -4.19
C ALA A 144 -19.17 -2.18 -5.51
N TYR A 145 -19.58 -0.91 -5.53
CA TYR A 145 -20.00 -0.22 -6.74
C TYR A 145 -18.86 -0.13 -7.77
N LYS A 146 -17.65 0.32 -7.35
CA LYS A 146 -16.48 0.39 -8.22
C LYS A 146 -16.11 -1.01 -8.72
N LEU A 147 -15.99 -1.98 -7.82
CA LEU A 147 -15.56 -3.33 -8.16
C LEU A 147 -16.54 -4.01 -9.12
N ARG A 148 -17.85 -3.98 -8.85
CA ARG A 148 -18.86 -4.67 -9.66
C ARG A 148 -19.24 -3.91 -10.90
N GLY A 149 -19.29 -2.58 -10.85
CA GLY A 149 -19.81 -1.73 -11.93
C GLY A 149 -18.75 -1.18 -12.87
N LYS A 150 -17.47 -1.12 -12.48
CA LYS A 150 -16.41 -0.52 -13.27
C LYS A 150 -15.25 -1.47 -13.56
N VAL A 151 -14.90 -2.33 -12.61
CA VAL A 151 -13.74 -3.23 -12.73
C VAL A 151 -14.18 -4.59 -13.27
N ALA A 152 -15.25 -5.18 -12.74
CA ALA A 152 -15.66 -6.53 -13.04
C ALA A 152 -15.97 -6.78 -14.51
N ASN A 153 -15.54 -7.94 -15.03
CA ASN A 153 -15.75 -8.38 -16.41
C ASN A 153 -15.27 -7.36 -17.45
N ASN A 154 -14.19 -6.66 -17.14
CA ASN A 154 -13.63 -5.64 -18.00
C ASN A 154 -12.20 -6.01 -18.41
N MET A 155 -11.69 -5.33 -19.42
CA MET A 155 -10.32 -5.38 -19.87
C MET A 155 -9.73 -3.99 -19.78
N PHE A 156 -8.57 -3.88 -19.18
CA PHE A 156 -7.78 -2.67 -19.14
C PHE A 156 -6.53 -2.89 -19.98
N ALA A 157 -6.24 -1.95 -20.85
CA ALA A 157 -5.06 -1.96 -21.68
C ALA A 157 -4.34 -0.61 -21.53
N ASP A 158 -3.05 -0.66 -21.31
CA ASP A 158 -2.17 0.50 -21.35
C ASP A 158 -0.95 0.14 -22.19
N ASP A 159 -0.82 0.79 -23.34
CA ASP A 159 0.24 0.55 -24.31
C ASP A 159 1.16 1.77 -24.33
N ARG A 160 2.38 1.59 -23.86
CA ARG A 160 3.38 2.63 -23.73
C ARG A 160 4.66 2.23 -24.45
N ASP A 161 5.56 3.18 -24.70
CA ASP A 161 6.76 2.97 -25.52
C ASP A 161 7.61 1.77 -25.11
N GLU A 162 7.69 1.45 -23.82
CA GLU A 162 8.58 0.39 -23.32
C GLU A 162 7.82 -0.82 -22.73
N VAL A 163 6.51 -0.69 -22.49
CA VAL A 163 5.71 -1.75 -21.86
C VAL A 163 4.24 -1.69 -22.26
N THR A 164 3.68 -2.85 -22.63
CA THR A 164 2.23 -3.02 -22.79
C THR A 164 1.68 -3.77 -21.61
N TYR A 165 0.72 -3.18 -20.91
CA TYR A 165 0.01 -3.80 -19.80
C TYR A 165 -1.40 -4.17 -20.23
N LEU A 166 -1.77 -5.43 -20.00
CA LEU A 166 -3.13 -5.94 -20.24
C LEU A 166 -3.64 -6.61 -18.97
N ALA A 167 -4.75 -6.14 -18.45
CA ALA A 167 -5.43 -6.75 -17.33
C ALA A 167 -6.85 -7.16 -17.69
N PHE A 168 -7.20 -8.38 -17.34
CA PHE A 168 -8.54 -8.92 -17.52
C PHE A 168 -9.14 -9.18 -16.15
N SER A 169 -10.34 -8.69 -15.91
CA SER A 169 -11.01 -8.92 -14.64
C SER A 169 -12.26 -9.77 -14.82
N ARG A 170 -12.53 -10.63 -13.85
CA ARG A 170 -13.68 -11.51 -13.82
C ARG A 170 -14.43 -11.38 -12.50
N LEU A 171 -15.75 -11.25 -12.58
CA LEU A 171 -16.64 -11.22 -11.42
C LEU A 171 -16.93 -12.65 -10.94
N PHE A 172 -16.71 -12.87 -9.67
CA PHE A 172 -17.21 -14.02 -8.90
C PHE A 172 -18.24 -13.55 -7.87
N PRO A 173 -19.02 -14.43 -7.24
CA PRO A 173 -20.05 -14.02 -6.27
C PRO A 173 -19.54 -13.17 -5.11
N ASP A 174 -18.29 -13.39 -4.70
CA ASP A 174 -17.66 -12.83 -3.50
C ASP A 174 -16.43 -11.94 -3.80
N ARG A 175 -15.95 -11.91 -5.05
CA ARG A 175 -14.73 -11.16 -5.43
C ARG A 175 -14.68 -10.79 -6.91
N VAL A 176 -13.72 -9.96 -7.27
CA VAL A 176 -13.26 -9.72 -8.64
C VAL A 176 -11.80 -10.16 -8.74
N GLU A 177 -11.48 -10.94 -9.75
CA GLU A 177 -10.12 -11.37 -10.08
C GLU A 177 -9.68 -10.80 -11.42
#